data_c0d60774afc567b0e5ace4c1ffff3336
#
_entry.id   c0d60774afc567b0e5ace4c1ffff3336
#
_cell.length_a   1.000
_cell.length_b   1.000
_cell.length_c   1.000
_cell.angle_alpha   90.00
_cell.angle_beta   90.00
_cell.angle_gamma   90.00
#
_symmetry.space_group_name_H-M   'P 1'
#
loop_
_entity.id
_entity.type
_entity.pdbx_description
1 polymer ?
#
loop_
_entity_poly.entity_id
_entity_poly.type
_entity_poly.pdbx_seq_one_letter_code
_entity_poly.pdbx_strand_id
1 'polypeptide(L)'
;MGQKVHPYGFRVGYNKDWHSHWYAKREFAEYLAEDINLKRDLKRRFAGAGVSHIDVERAANRLKIIIYTARPGIIIGRKGSEIEKLKEDLSKKTGREVIVSIQEIRQPELNAQLQAEKIAQQLEKRIAFRRAMKKTIEESIRFGAEGIKVMIAGRLNGAEIARTEWTLQGRLPLHTLRADVDYGFAEALTTFGIIGVKCWIYRGEILDPNASMARGTTTDPMKEVKVDKSARRGDGRPPRRDRNDGGGGRGGGGGGRN
;
A
#
# COMPACT_ATOMS: atom_id res chain seq x y z
N MET A 1 21.33 23.27 -13.61
CA MET A 1 20.95 21.85 -13.79
C MET A 1 19.67 21.75 -14.56
N GLY A 2 19.61 20.89 -15.60
CA GLY A 2 18.43 20.72 -16.44
C GLY A 2 17.22 20.14 -15.68
N GLN A 3 16.03 20.34 -16.24
CA GLN A 3 14.78 19.81 -15.73
C GLN A 3 14.78 18.29 -15.80
N LYS A 4 14.24 17.61 -14.78
CA LYS A 4 14.15 16.16 -14.74
C LYS A 4 12.74 15.70 -15.11
N VAL A 5 12.65 14.68 -15.96
CA VAL A 5 11.39 14.04 -16.29
C VAL A 5 10.91 13.22 -15.11
N HIS A 6 9.59 13.18 -14.90
CA HIS A 6 9.00 12.34 -13.87
C HIS A 6 9.28 10.86 -14.16
N PRO A 7 9.86 10.07 -13.22
CA PRO A 7 10.31 8.71 -13.48
C PRO A 7 9.18 7.77 -13.92
N TYR A 8 8.00 7.93 -13.33
CA TYR A 8 6.81 7.18 -13.70
C TYR A 8 6.32 7.59 -15.09
N GLY A 9 6.18 8.90 -15.34
CA GLY A 9 5.72 9.42 -16.63
C GLY A 9 6.62 9.05 -17.82
N PHE A 10 7.94 8.96 -17.60
CA PHE A 10 8.89 8.51 -18.60
C PHE A 10 8.66 7.05 -19.04
N ARG A 11 8.04 6.23 -18.19
CA ARG A 11 7.84 4.79 -18.40
C ARG A 11 6.39 4.40 -18.69
N VAL A 12 5.48 5.35 -18.71
CA VAL A 12 4.07 5.11 -19.06
C VAL A 12 3.98 4.58 -20.49
N GLY A 13 3.23 3.50 -20.68
CA GLY A 13 3.10 2.82 -21.98
C GLY A 13 4.22 1.84 -22.30
N TYR A 14 5.29 1.76 -21.49
CA TYR A 14 6.35 0.79 -21.65
C TYR A 14 6.31 -0.30 -20.55
N ASN A 15 6.53 0.07 -19.29
CA ASN A 15 6.49 -0.85 -18.14
C ASN A 15 5.62 -0.34 -16.98
N LYS A 16 5.01 0.81 -17.13
CA LYS A 16 4.04 1.39 -16.22
C LYS A 16 2.77 1.74 -16.99
N ASP A 17 1.63 1.55 -16.34
CA ASP A 17 0.33 1.92 -16.85
C ASP A 17 -0.20 3.17 -16.10
N TRP A 18 -1.22 3.82 -16.64
CA TRP A 18 -1.82 4.99 -15.98
C TRP A 18 -2.87 4.57 -14.95
N HIS A 19 -3.19 5.48 -14.02
CA HIS A 19 -4.04 5.21 -12.86
C HIS A 19 -5.54 5.50 -13.08
N SER A 20 -5.95 5.87 -14.29
CA SER A 20 -7.34 6.14 -14.61
C SER A 20 -7.65 5.58 -15.98
N HIS A 21 -8.41 4.48 -16.03
CA HIS A 21 -8.72 3.73 -17.25
C HIS A 21 -10.13 4.08 -17.72
N TRP A 22 -10.25 5.17 -18.47
CA TRP A 22 -11.48 5.59 -19.11
C TRP A 22 -11.23 6.58 -20.24
N TYR A 23 -12.21 6.71 -21.11
CA TYR A 23 -12.18 7.66 -22.21
C TYR A 23 -13.49 8.44 -22.26
N ALA A 24 -13.42 9.77 -22.40
CA ALA A 24 -14.55 10.65 -22.59
C ALA A 24 -14.18 11.81 -23.53
N LYS A 25 -15.11 12.24 -24.37
CA LYS A 25 -14.90 13.40 -25.27
C LYS A 25 -15.42 14.70 -24.65
N ARG A 26 -16.73 14.75 -24.32
CA ARG A 26 -17.40 15.96 -23.82
C ARG A 26 -17.32 16.10 -22.30
N GLU A 27 -17.46 14.98 -21.58
CA GLU A 27 -17.52 14.91 -20.11
C GLU A 27 -16.15 14.75 -19.45
N PHE A 28 -15.05 14.95 -20.23
CA PHE A 28 -13.70 14.72 -19.73
C PHE A 28 -13.36 15.56 -18.51
N ALA A 29 -13.70 16.85 -18.53
CA ALA A 29 -13.40 17.76 -17.43
C ALA A 29 -14.14 17.39 -16.14
N GLU A 30 -15.40 16.97 -16.25
CA GLU A 30 -16.24 16.55 -15.11
C GLU A 30 -15.69 15.28 -14.50
N TYR A 31 -15.42 14.26 -15.32
CA TYR A 31 -14.87 12.98 -14.83
C TYR A 31 -13.49 13.14 -14.20
N LEU A 32 -12.64 14.00 -14.77
CA LEU A 32 -11.33 14.28 -14.21
C LEU A 32 -11.44 14.96 -12.84
N ALA A 33 -12.30 15.97 -12.71
CA ALA A 33 -12.54 16.67 -11.46
C ALA A 33 -13.10 15.72 -10.39
N GLU A 34 -14.06 14.85 -10.78
CA GLU A 34 -14.62 13.83 -9.91
C GLU A 34 -13.56 12.84 -9.44
N ASP A 35 -12.70 12.31 -10.34
CA ASP A 35 -11.61 11.39 -10.00
C ASP A 35 -10.61 11.99 -9.03
N ILE A 36 -10.21 13.25 -9.24
CA ILE A 36 -9.27 13.96 -8.36
C ILE A 36 -9.86 14.09 -6.96
N ASN A 37 -11.12 14.50 -6.86
CA ASN A 37 -11.81 14.66 -5.59
C ASN A 37 -11.98 13.32 -4.87
N LEU A 38 -12.41 12.27 -5.58
CA LEU A 38 -12.53 10.91 -5.05
C LEU A 38 -11.20 10.38 -4.51
N LYS A 39 -10.13 10.47 -5.30
CA LYS A 39 -8.79 10.00 -4.89
C LYS A 39 -8.30 10.76 -3.66
N ARG A 40 -8.55 12.08 -3.59
CA ARG A 40 -8.16 12.92 -2.45
C ARG A 40 -8.94 12.55 -1.18
N ASP A 41 -10.26 12.39 -1.29
CA ASP A 41 -11.14 12.03 -0.17
C ASP A 41 -10.78 10.64 0.38
N LEU A 42 -10.60 9.66 -0.51
CA LEU A 42 -10.22 8.30 -0.12
C LEU A 42 -8.84 8.26 0.56
N LYS A 43 -7.87 8.99 0.02
CA LYS A 43 -6.53 9.07 0.62
C LYS A 43 -6.55 9.70 2.01
N ARG A 44 -7.39 10.73 2.23
CA ARG A 44 -7.59 11.34 3.55
C ARG A 44 -8.29 10.39 4.52
N ARG A 45 -9.37 9.73 4.09
CA ARG A 45 -10.15 8.80 4.93
C ARG A 45 -9.31 7.63 5.40
N PHE A 46 -8.43 7.10 4.53
CA PHE A 46 -7.62 5.93 4.80
C PHE A 46 -6.13 6.22 5.02
N ALA A 47 -5.79 7.40 5.53
CA ALA A 47 -4.39 7.78 5.80
C ALA A 47 -3.66 6.78 6.71
N GLY A 48 -4.37 6.13 7.66
CA GLY A 48 -3.80 5.10 8.55
C GLY A 48 -3.60 3.73 7.91
N ALA A 49 -4.26 3.46 6.78
CA ALA A 49 -4.17 2.17 6.09
C ALA A 49 -2.92 2.03 5.21
N GLY A 50 -2.20 3.12 4.93
CA GLY A 50 -1.05 3.12 4.02
C GLY A 50 -1.48 2.87 2.58
N VAL A 51 -2.26 3.79 2.02
CA VAL A 51 -2.71 3.74 0.62
C VAL A 51 -1.61 4.27 -0.28
N SER A 52 -1.11 3.43 -1.19
CA SER A 52 -0.10 3.81 -2.17
C SER A 52 -0.70 4.64 -3.31
N HIS A 53 -1.60 4.02 -4.06
CA HIS A 53 -2.31 4.65 -5.18
C HIS A 53 -3.73 4.09 -5.30
N ILE A 54 -4.54 4.78 -6.08
CA ILE A 54 -5.93 4.43 -6.31
C ILE A 54 -6.16 4.49 -7.81
N ASP A 55 -6.60 3.38 -8.38
CA ASP A 55 -6.95 3.29 -9.78
C ASP A 55 -8.46 3.42 -9.96
N VAL A 56 -8.86 4.08 -11.03
CA VAL A 56 -10.27 4.33 -11.36
C VAL A 56 -10.54 3.83 -12.76
N GLU A 57 -11.47 2.89 -12.87
CA GLU A 57 -11.95 2.38 -14.15
C GLU A 57 -13.41 2.81 -14.33
N ARG A 58 -13.74 3.38 -15.49
CA ARG A 58 -15.12 3.77 -15.84
C ARG A 58 -15.58 3.00 -17.05
N ALA A 59 -16.68 2.30 -16.92
CA ALA A 59 -17.33 1.58 -18.00
C ALA A 59 -18.82 1.91 -17.99
N ALA A 60 -19.27 2.73 -18.96
CA ALA A 60 -20.65 3.21 -19.04
C ALA A 60 -21.15 3.81 -17.70
N ASN A 61 -22.12 3.18 -17.05
CA ASN A 61 -22.68 3.66 -15.78
C ASN A 61 -22.04 3.02 -14.53
N ARG A 62 -20.93 2.29 -14.68
CA ARG A 62 -20.23 1.63 -13.58
C ARG A 62 -18.90 2.31 -13.32
N LEU A 63 -18.61 2.51 -12.04
CA LEU A 63 -17.37 3.05 -11.53
C LEU A 63 -16.67 1.99 -10.68
N LYS A 64 -15.50 1.50 -11.13
CA LYS A 64 -14.69 0.57 -10.37
C LYS A 64 -13.48 1.30 -9.79
N ILE A 65 -13.31 1.20 -8.49
CA ILE A 65 -12.21 1.82 -7.75
C ILE A 65 -11.35 0.71 -7.16
N ILE A 66 -10.06 0.70 -7.50
CA ILE A 66 -9.10 -0.25 -6.99
C ILE A 66 -8.17 0.49 -6.04
N ILE A 67 -8.15 0.09 -4.77
CA ILE A 67 -7.35 0.72 -3.73
C ILE A 67 -6.16 -0.20 -3.40
N TYR A 68 -4.95 0.27 -3.66
CA TYR A 68 -3.72 -0.44 -3.31
C TYR A 68 -3.24 0.01 -1.94
N THR A 69 -3.21 -0.91 -0.98
CA THR A 69 -2.93 -0.61 0.42
C THR A 69 -1.99 -1.63 1.07
N ALA A 70 -1.21 -1.17 2.04
CA ALA A 70 -0.39 -2.05 2.86
C ALA A 70 -1.17 -2.77 3.98
N ARG A 71 -2.35 -2.21 4.37
CA ARG A 71 -3.15 -2.75 5.49
C ARG A 71 -4.63 -2.84 5.09
N PRO A 72 -5.00 -3.85 4.31
CA PRO A 72 -6.36 -3.98 3.79
C PRO A 72 -7.42 -4.13 4.89
N GLY A 73 -7.07 -4.72 6.04
CA GLY A 73 -7.99 -4.92 7.14
C GLY A 73 -8.61 -3.64 7.70
N ILE A 74 -7.90 -2.50 7.63
CA ILE A 74 -8.41 -1.20 8.08
C ILE A 74 -9.52 -0.70 7.16
N ILE A 75 -9.39 -0.93 5.85
CA ILE A 75 -10.38 -0.49 4.85
C ILE A 75 -11.59 -1.41 4.83
N ILE A 76 -11.36 -2.72 4.98
CA ILE A 76 -12.44 -3.72 5.00
C ILE A 76 -13.30 -3.56 6.26
N GLY A 77 -12.65 -3.30 7.40
CA GLY A 77 -13.31 -3.17 8.69
C GLY A 77 -13.85 -4.50 9.24
N ARG A 78 -14.54 -4.43 10.37
CA ARG A 78 -15.14 -5.63 10.99
C ARG A 78 -16.27 -6.17 10.11
N LYS A 79 -16.16 -7.42 9.68
CA LYS A 79 -17.17 -8.13 8.84
C LYS A 79 -17.51 -7.41 7.52
N GLY A 80 -16.64 -6.52 7.02
CA GLY A 80 -16.88 -5.78 5.77
C GLY A 80 -17.77 -4.54 5.90
N SER A 81 -18.14 -4.12 7.12
CA SER A 81 -19.06 -2.99 7.32
C SER A 81 -18.53 -1.65 6.78
N GLU A 82 -17.22 -1.43 6.85
CA GLU A 82 -16.63 -0.18 6.38
C GLU A 82 -16.61 -0.09 4.85
N ILE A 83 -16.37 -1.20 4.17
CA ILE A 83 -16.39 -1.23 2.69
C ILE A 83 -17.81 -1.06 2.15
N GLU A 84 -18.84 -1.59 2.83
CA GLU A 84 -20.24 -1.41 2.44
C GLU A 84 -20.66 0.05 2.60
N LYS A 85 -20.38 0.67 3.73
CA LYS A 85 -20.61 2.12 3.95
C LYS A 85 -19.89 2.95 2.90
N LEU A 86 -18.63 2.59 2.58
CA LEU A 86 -17.86 3.29 1.56
C LEU A 86 -18.54 3.21 0.18
N LYS A 87 -19.04 2.04 -0.22
CA LYS A 87 -19.77 1.86 -1.49
C LYS A 87 -21.02 2.74 -1.53
N GLU A 88 -21.80 2.75 -0.45
CA GLU A 88 -22.99 3.59 -0.35
C GLU A 88 -22.66 5.09 -0.44
N ASP A 89 -21.65 5.55 0.32
CA ASP A 89 -21.21 6.95 0.31
C ASP A 89 -20.75 7.38 -1.09
N LEU A 90 -19.98 6.52 -1.77
CA LEU A 90 -19.49 6.79 -3.12
C LEU A 90 -20.63 6.76 -4.14
N SER A 91 -21.55 5.80 -4.05
CA SER A 91 -22.72 5.73 -4.93
C SER A 91 -23.61 6.96 -4.79
N LYS A 92 -23.83 7.46 -3.57
CA LYS A 92 -24.56 8.70 -3.31
C LYS A 92 -23.86 9.94 -3.91
N LYS A 93 -22.52 10.00 -3.85
CA LYS A 93 -21.73 11.12 -4.40
C LYS A 93 -21.70 11.13 -5.93
N THR A 94 -21.56 9.96 -6.55
CA THR A 94 -21.36 9.83 -8.01
C THR A 94 -22.64 9.57 -8.79
N GLY A 95 -23.73 9.16 -8.12
CA GLY A 95 -24.99 8.78 -8.77
C GLY A 95 -24.88 7.54 -9.66
N ARG A 96 -23.80 6.74 -9.50
CA ARG A 96 -23.49 5.56 -10.31
C ARG A 96 -23.34 4.31 -9.46
N GLU A 97 -23.38 3.14 -10.12
CA GLU A 97 -23.03 1.88 -9.47
C GLU A 97 -21.52 1.84 -9.20
N VAL A 98 -21.10 1.74 -7.91
CA VAL A 98 -19.70 1.73 -7.50
C VAL A 98 -19.28 0.35 -7.05
N ILE A 99 -18.17 -0.13 -7.64
CA ILE A 99 -17.51 -1.37 -7.25
C ILE A 99 -16.16 -0.99 -6.61
N VAL A 100 -15.95 -1.36 -5.34
CA VAL A 100 -14.68 -1.14 -4.66
C VAL A 100 -13.93 -2.46 -4.55
N SER A 101 -12.71 -2.49 -5.07
CA SER A 101 -11.77 -3.61 -4.95
C SER A 101 -10.56 -3.16 -4.13
N ILE A 102 -10.08 -4.02 -3.25
CA ILE A 102 -8.92 -3.73 -2.41
C ILE A 102 -7.82 -4.71 -2.80
N GLN A 103 -6.64 -4.16 -3.12
CA GLN A 103 -5.46 -4.95 -3.40
C GLN A 103 -4.39 -4.71 -2.33
N GLU A 104 -3.87 -5.80 -1.79
CA GLU A 104 -2.80 -5.77 -0.80
C GLU A 104 -1.43 -5.60 -1.46
N ILE A 105 -0.64 -4.68 -0.92
CA ILE A 105 0.77 -4.52 -1.27
C ILE A 105 1.58 -5.40 -0.32
N ARG A 106 2.09 -6.53 -0.83
CA ARG A 106 2.84 -7.51 -0.02
C ARG A 106 4.15 -6.98 0.55
N GLN A 107 4.80 -6.07 -0.17
CA GLN A 107 6.10 -5.49 0.21
C GLN A 107 6.02 -3.96 0.23
N PRO A 108 5.47 -3.36 1.29
CA PRO A 108 5.34 -1.91 1.40
C PRO A 108 6.68 -1.18 1.47
N GLU A 109 7.76 -1.87 1.83
CA GLU A 109 9.12 -1.35 1.88
C GLU A 109 9.71 -1.08 0.49
N LEU A 110 9.19 -1.75 -0.55
CA LEU A 110 9.57 -1.53 -1.94
C LEU A 110 8.65 -0.56 -2.68
N ASN A 111 7.67 0.03 -1.99
CA ASN A 111 6.79 1.03 -2.57
C ASN A 111 7.26 2.44 -2.21
N ALA A 112 7.63 3.23 -3.22
CA ALA A 112 8.23 4.55 -3.01
C ALA A 112 7.26 5.55 -2.35
N GLN A 113 5.97 5.49 -2.66
CA GLN A 113 4.97 6.38 -2.07
C GLN A 113 4.80 6.12 -0.58
N LEU A 114 4.69 4.85 -0.18
CA LEU A 114 4.56 4.47 1.23
C LEU A 114 5.82 4.82 2.04
N GLN A 115 6.99 4.67 1.44
CA GLN A 115 8.24 5.06 2.10
C GLN A 115 8.36 6.58 2.24
N ALA A 116 7.95 7.37 1.24
CA ALA A 116 7.91 8.82 1.34
C ALA A 116 6.94 9.29 2.45
N GLU A 117 5.75 8.71 2.53
CA GLU A 117 4.77 9.02 3.58
C GLU A 117 5.27 8.60 4.97
N LYS A 118 5.97 7.47 5.10
CA LYS A 118 6.59 7.01 6.34
C LYS A 118 7.66 8.00 6.84
N ILE A 119 8.49 8.53 5.93
CA ILE A 119 9.47 9.55 6.27
C ILE A 119 8.77 10.84 6.70
N ALA A 120 7.73 11.28 5.97
CA ALA A 120 6.96 12.48 6.30
C ALA A 120 6.37 12.38 7.72
N GLN A 121 5.72 11.27 8.06
CA GLN A 121 5.20 11.02 9.41
C GLN A 121 6.29 11.02 10.50
N GLN A 122 7.51 10.54 10.19
CA GLN A 122 8.62 10.59 11.14
C GLN A 122 9.11 12.03 11.36
N LEU A 123 9.14 12.85 10.31
CA LEU A 123 9.51 14.26 10.41
C LEU A 123 8.49 15.07 11.23
N GLU A 124 7.19 14.80 11.07
CA GLU A 124 6.12 15.38 11.88
C GLU A 124 6.26 15.02 13.36
N LYS A 125 6.73 13.80 13.65
CA LYS A 125 7.07 13.35 15.01
C LYS A 125 8.43 13.87 15.52
N ARG A 126 9.03 14.83 14.82
CA ARG A 126 10.32 15.48 15.18
C ARG A 126 11.51 14.51 15.25
N ILE A 127 11.48 13.41 14.50
CA ILE A 127 12.64 12.54 14.35
C ILE A 127 13.68 13.24 13.46
N ALA A 128 14.96 13.15 13.83
CA ALA A 128 16.04 13.71 13.04
C ALA A 128 16.03 13.18 11.60
N PHE A 129 15.98 14.05 10.61
CA PHE A 129 15.80 13.69 9.21
C PHE A 129 16.88 12.72 8.68
N ARG A 130 18.14 12.86 9.13
CA ARG A 130 19.24 11.94 8.75
C ARG A 130 18.97 10.52 9.22
N ARG A 131 18.42 10.36 10.43
CA ARG A 131 18.06 9.06 10.99
C ARG A 131 16.88 8.45 10.23
N ALA A 132 15.87 9.27 9.91
CA ALA A 132 14.71 8.84 9.14
C ALA A 132 15.12 8.33 7.74
N MET A 133 15.95 9.11 7.00
CA MET A 133 16.46 8.70 5.70
C MET A 133 17.26 7.40 5.77
N LYS A 134 18.23 7.32 6.69
CA LYS A 134 19.09 6.14 6.82
C LYS A 134 18.29 4.89 7.11
N LYS A 135 17.35 4.95 8.06
CA LYS A 135 16.48 3.83 8.42
C LYS A 135 15.66 3.34 7.22
N THR A 136 15.03 4.26 6.47
CA THR A 136 14.24 3.90 5.30
C THR A 136 15.08 3.26 4.20
N ILE A 137 16.28 3.77 3.96
CA ILE A 137 17.20 3.22 2.97
C ILE A 137 17.63 1.79 3.35
N GLU A 138 18.04 1.58 4.60
CA GLU A 138 18.43 0.26 5.10
C GLU A 138 17.30 -0.75 5.03
N GLU A 139 16.06 -0.35 5.37
CA GLU A 139 14.88 -1.17 5.26
C GLU A 139 14.62 -1.58 3.80
N SER A 140 14.56 -0.63 2.86
CA SER A 140 14.28 -0.95 1.45
C SER A 140 15.33 -1.86 0.82
N ILE A 141 16.62 -1.68 1.14
CA ILE A 141 17.68 -2.56 0.64
C ILE A 141 17.56 -3.96 1.24
N ARG A 142 17.23 -4.08 2.51
CA ARG A 142 17.01 -5.38 3.17
C ARG A 142 15.90 -6.18 2.50
N PHE A 143 14.85 -5.50 2.01
CA PHE A 143 13.73 -6.11 1.30
C PHE A 143 13.98 -6.32 -0.19
N GLY A 144 15.18 -6.05 -0.68
CA GLY A 144 15.60 -6.42 -2.04
C GLY A 144 15.55 -5.28 -3.06
N ALA A 145 15.54 -4.00 -2.63
CA ALA A 145 15.75 -2.90 -3.55
C ALA A 145 17.21 -2.90 -4.04
N GLU A 146 17.43 -2.84 -5.34
CA GLU A 146 18.78 -2.71 -5.93
C GLU A 146 19.36 -1.30 -5.76
N GLY A 147 18.49 -0.31 -5.55
CA GLY A 147 18.89 1.04 -5.26
C GLY A 147 17.75 1.92 -4.79
N ILE A 148 18.09 2.86 -3.93
CA ILE A 148 17.16 3.83 -3.38
C ILE A 148 17.80 5.20 -3.29
N LYS A 149 17.03 6.24 -3.66
CA LYS A 149 17.39 7.64 -3.43
C LYS A 149 16.26 8.31 -2.66
N VAL A 150 16.62 8.95 -1.57
CA VAL A 150 15.71 9.80 -0.78
C VAL A 150 16.21 11.23 -0.83
N MET A 151 15.34 12.17 -1.07
CA MET A 151 15.62 13.61 -1.07
C MET A 151 14.60 14.32 -0.20
N ILE A 152 15.09 15.16 0.71
CA ILE A 152 14.27 15.96 1.60
C ILE A 152 14.65 17.42 1.39
N ALA A 153 13.65 18.28 1.22
CA ALA A 153 13.83 19.71 0.97
C ALA A 153 12.90 20.54 1.85
N GLY A 154 13.45 21.58 2.46
CA GLY A 154 12.72 22.48 3.35
C GLY A 154 13.58 22.99 4.50
N ARG A 155 12.95 23.49 5.56
CA ARG A 155 13.61 23.95 6.80
C ARG A 155 13.93 22.76 7.71
N LEU A 156 15.03 22.06 7.36
CA LEU A 156 15.45 20.84 8.05
C LEU A 156 15.84 21.11 9.49
N ASN A 157 15.26 20.39 10.44
CA ASN A 157 15.41 20.58 11.89
C ASN A 157 15.04 22.01 12.37
N GLY A 158 14.18 22.72 11.67
CA GLY A 158 13.75 24.06 12.03
C GLY A 158 14.77 25.17 11.68
N ALA A 159 15.78 24.90 10.85
CA ALA A 159 16.73 25.91 10.39
C ALA A 159 16.00 27.03 9.65
N GLU A 160 16.47 28.28 9.79
CA GLU A 160 15.88 29.45 9.14
C GLU A 160 15.99 29.36 7.62
N ILE A 161 17.13 28.90 7.13
CA ILE A 161 17.40 28.74 5.70
C ILE A 161 17.02 27.33 5.27
N ALA A 162 16.11 27.25 4.27
CA ALA A 162 15.74 26.00 3.66
C ALA A 162 16.92 25.43 2.84
N ARG A 163 17.09 24.12 2.93
CA ARG A 163 18.09 23.40 2.14
C ARG A 163 17.56 22.06 1.66
N THR A 164 18.24 21.47 0.69
CA THR A 164 17.96 20.15 0.16
C THR A 164 19.06 19.20 0.56
N GLU A 165 18.69 18.10 1.20
CA GLU A 165 19.58 16.99 1.54
C GLU A 165 19.10 15.74 0.83
N TRP A 166 20.01 14.95 0.32
CA TRP A 166 19.68 13.69 -0.34
C TRP A 166 20.71 12.61 -0.04
N THR A 167 20.27 11.39 -0.09
CA THR A 167 21.11 10.20 0.06
C THR A 167 20.73 9.18 -0.99
N LEU A 168 21.72 8.59 -1.63
CA LEU A 168 21.59 7.51 -2.61
C LEU A 168 22.38 6.31 -2.11
N GLN A 169 21.78 5.13 -2.19
CA GLN A 169 22.45 3.86 -1.95
C GLN A 169 22.06 2.88 -3.05
N GLY A 170 23.02 2.13 -3.56
CA GLY A 170 22.83 1.24 -4.69
C GLY A 170 22.79 1.96 -6.04
N ARG A 171 22.20 1.32 -7.03
CA ARG A 171 22.12 1.78 -8.42
C ARG A 171 20.75 2.38 -8.71
N LEU A 172 20.68 3.50 -9.43
CA LEU A 172 19.42 4.14 -9.82
C LEU A 172 19.48 4.63 -11.27
N PRO A 173 19.17 3.79 -12.27
CA PRO A 173 19.25 4.12 -13.68
C PRO A 173 17.99 4.88 -14.14
N LEU A 174 17.96 6.21 -13.96
CA LEU A 174 16.79 7.04 -14.28
C LEU A 174 16.49 7.12 -15.78
N HIS A 175 17.51 7.03 -16.64
CA HIS A 175 17.37 7.14 -18.10
C HIS A 175 17.09 5.79 -18.79
N THR A 176 17.16 4.68 -18.10
CA THR A 176 16.90 3.35 -18.65
C THR A 176 15.41 3.06 -18.61
N LEU A 177 14.76 2.88 -19.76
CA LEU A 177 13.32 2.61 -19.86
C LEU A 177 12.93 1.27 -19.21
N ARG A 178 13.73 0.22 -19.44
CA ARG A 178 13.46 -1.12 -18.90
C ARG A 178 13.63 -1.23 -17.37
N ALA A 179 14.22 -0.22 -16.74
CA ALA A 179 14.39 -0.20 -15.29
C ALA A 179 13.04 0.04 -14.59
N ASP A 180 12.68 -0.83 -13.63
CA ASP A 180 11.51 -0.64 -12.78
C ASP A 180 11.84 0.32 -11.64
N VAL A 181 11.62 1.61 -11.90
CA VAL A 181 11.81 2.68 -10.92
C VAL A 181 10.44 3.14 -10.43
N ASP A 182 10.21 2.98 -9.14
CA ASP A 182 9.06 3.55 -8.45
C ASP A 182 9.39 4.93 -7.88
N TYR A 183 8.39 5.81 -7.83
CA TYR A 183 8.56 7.19 -7.36
C TYR A 183 7.43 7.55 -6.40
N GLY A 184 7.80 8.17 -5.27
CA GLY A 184 6.85 8.67 -4.29
C GLY A 184 7.17 10.09 -3.88
N PHE A 185 6.12 10.87 -3.63
CA PHE A 185 6.20 12.22 -3.10
C PHE A 185 5.26 12.35 -1.90
N ALA A 186 5.77 12.94 -0.83
CA ALA A 186 5.00 13.27 0.35
C ALA A 186 5.43 14.60 0.94
N GLU A 187 4.51 15.24 1.64
CA GLU A 187 4.75 16.49 2.35
C GLU A 187 4.58 16.25 3.85
N ALA A 188 5.55 16.71 4.64
CA ALA A 188 5.48 16.70 6.08
C ALA A 188 5.14 18.08 6.59
N LEU A 189 4.00 18.24 7.27
CA LEU A 189 3.58 19.49 7.86
C LEU A 189 4.22 19.64 9.24
N THR A 190 5.25 20.49 9.33
CA THR A 190 5.96 20.74 10.58
C THR A 190 5.60 22.11 11.16
N THR A 191 5.95 22.36 12.43
CA THR A 191 5.76 23.66 13.08
C THR A 191 6.52 24.81 12.40
N PHE A 192 7.57 24.50 11.63
CA PHE A 192 8.42 25.47 10.92
C PHE A 192 8.10 25.57 9.43
N GLY A 193 7.06 24.89 8.95
CA GLY A 193 6.64 24.87 7.56
C GLY A 193 6.59 23.48 6.97
N ILE A 194 6.36 23.41 5.66
CA ILE A 194 6.24 22.16 4.92
C ILE A 194 7.62 21.67 4.48
N ILE A 195 7.88 20.39 4.68
CA ILE A 195 9.08 19.71 4.20
C ILE A 195 8.65 18.72 3.12
N GLY A 196 9.18 18.87 1.90
CA GLY A 196 8.93 17.96 0.80
C GLY A 196 9.86 16.76 0.85
N VAL A 197 9.30 15.56 0.72
CA VAL A 197 10.03 14.28 0.67
C VAL A 197 9.81 13.65 -0.69
N LYS A 198 10.90 13.29 -1.37
CA LYS A 198 10.88 12.55 -2.64
C LYS A 198 11.67 11.26 -2.47
N CYS A 199 11.07 10.15 -2.89
CA CYS A 199 11.67 8.83 -2.81
C CYS A 199 11.67 8.16 -4.18
N TRP A 200 12.79 7.55 -4.57
CA TRP A 200 12.94 6.72 -5.76
C TRP A 200 13.44 5.36 -5.33
N ILE A 201 12.78 4.31 -5.75
CA ILE A 201 13.18 2.92 -5.46
C ILE A 201 13.34 2.18 -6.79
N TYR A 202 14.49 1.59 -6.97
CA TYR A 202 14.80 0.75 -8.11
C TYR A 202 14.71 -0.72 -7.71
N ARG A 203 13.85 -1.48 -8.42
CA ARG A 203 13.53 -2.88 -8.12
C ARG A 203 14.23 -3.88 -9.03
N GLY A 204 14.91 -3.39 -10.08
CA GLY A 204 15.54 -4.22 -11.09
C GLY A 204 15.07 -3.89 -12.50
N GLU A 205 15.44 -4.71 -13.48
CA GLU A 205 15.09 -4.50 -14.89
C GLU A 205 13.95 -5.44 -15.31
N ILE A 206 13.05 -4.93 -16.14
CA ILE A 206 11.97 -5.67 -16.78
C ILE A 206 12.35 -5.81 -18.26
N LEU A 207 12.74 -7.03 -18.67
CA LEU A 207 13.15 -7.31 -20.03
C LEU A 207 11.96 -7.46 -20.97
N ASP A 208 10.86 -8.08 -20.49
CA ASP A 208 9.63 -8.28 -21.23
C ASP A 208 8.55 -7.29 -20.80
N PRO A 209 8.33 -6.18 -21.50
CA PRO A 209 7.34 -5.17 -21.13
C PRO A 209 5.91 -5.74 -21.10
N ASN A 210 5.57 -6.68 -21.99
CA ASN A 210 4.27 -7.32 -22.02
C ASN A 210 3.99 -8.18 -20.77
N ALA A 211 5.01 -8.81 -20.19
CA ALA A 211 4.88 -9.57 -18.96
C ALA A 211 4.65 -8.67 -17.72
N SER A 212 5.09 -7.42 -17.75
CA SER A 212 4.85 -6.47 -16.68
C SER A 212 3.44 -5.89 -16.71
N MET A 213 2.91 -5.58 -17.89
CA MET A 213 1.52 -5.15 -18.08
C MET A 213 0.54 -6.27 -17.69
N ALA A 214 0.86 -7.53 -18.03
CA ALA A 214 0.07 -8.68 -17.61
C ALA A 214 0.06 -8.89 -16.08
N ARG A 215 1.12 -8.52 -15.36
CA ARG A 215 1.14 -8.58 -13.88
C ARG A 215 0.24 -7.54 -13.22
N GLY A 216 0.03 -6.40 -13.87
CA GLY A 216 -0.93 -5.37 -13.44
C GLY A 216 -2.38 -5.73 -13.77
N THR A 217 -2.59 -6.55 -14.79
CA THR A 217 -3.90 -6.96 -15.28
C THR A 217 -4.33 -8.38 -14.85
N THR A 218 -3.48 -9.13 -14.12
CA THR A 218 -3.87 -10.44 -13.55
C THR A 218 -4.76 -10.30 -12.31
N THR A 219 -5.78 -9.49 -12.41
CA THR A 219 -7.04 -9.74 -11.73
C THR A 219 -7.99 -10.18 -12.82
N ASP A 220 -8.26 -11.50 -12.89
CA ASP A 220 -9.43 -11.99 -13.57
C ASP A 220 -10.59 -11.08 -13.21
N PRO A 221 -11.24 -10.39 -14.18
CA PRO A 221 -12.36 -9.48 -13.86
C PRO A 221 -13.57 -10.23 -13.29
N MET A 222 -13.49 -11.54 -13.14
CA MET A 222 -14.58 -12.42 -12.68
C MET A 222 -14.29 -13.26 -11.44
N LYS A 223 -13.13 -13.16 -10.80
CA LYS A 223 -13.01 -13.69 -9.44
C LYS A 223 -13.47 -12.62 -8.43
N GLU A 224 -14.78 -12.42 -8.37
CA GLU A 224 -15.43 -12.02 -7.13
C GLU A 224 -14.87 -12.92 -6.04
N VAL A 225 -14.28 -12.34 -5.00
CA VAL A 225 -14.04 -13.07 -3.75
C VAL A 225 -15.41 -13.42 -3.22
N LYS A 226 -15.94 -14.56 -3.65
CA LYS A 226 -17.04 -15.23 -2.97
C LYS A 226 -16.48 -15.53 -1.59
N VAL A 227 -16.90 -14.72 -0.63
CA VAL A 227 -16.73 -15.04 0.79
C VAL A 227 -17.49 -16.32 0.98
N ASP A 228 -16.74 -17.41 1.05
CA ASP A 228 -17.29 -18.75 1.22
C ASP A 228 -17.98 -18.80 2.58
N LYS A 229 -19.32 -18.66 2.55
CA LYS A 229 -20.18 -18.80 3.73
C LYS A 229 -20.28 -20.24 4.22
N SER A 230 -19.63 -21.20 3.55
CA SER A 230 -19.69 -22.63 3.87
C SER A 230 -18.74 -23.09 4.97
N ALA A 231 -17.74 -22.28 5.35
CA ALA A 231 -16.78 -22.64 6.40
C ALA A 231 -17.30 -22.47 7.85
N ARG A 232 -18.61 -22.24 8.03
CA ARG A 232 -19.25 -22.12 9.38
C ARG A 232 -20.23 -23.23 9.69
N ARG A 233 -19.96 -24.47 9.33
CA ARG A 233 -20.64 -25.64 9.92
C ARG A 233 -19.64 -26.76 10.15
N GLY A 234 -18.96 -26.68 11.27
CA GLY A 234 -18.08 -27.71 11.77
C GLY A 234 -17.95 -27.54 13.27
N ASP A 235 -19.11 -27.69 13.98
CA ASP A 235 -19.15 -27.83 15.42
C ASP A 235 -18.67 -29.26 15.77
N GLY A 236 -17.37 -29.44 15.70
CA GLY A 236 -16.68 -30.67 16.08
C GLY A 236 -16.19 -30.58 17.54
N ARG A 237 -17.08 -30.71 18.51
CA ARG A 237 -16.67 -31.08 19.86
C ARG A 237 -16.02 -32.45 19.81
N PRO A 238 -14.79 -32.65 20.29
CA PRO A 238 -14.22 -33.99 20.45
C PRO A 238 -15.04 -34.77 21.51
N PRO A 239 -15.27 -36.09 21.30
CA PRO A 239 -16.01 -36.91 22.22
C PRO A 239 -15.26 -37.00 23.55
N ARG A 240 -16.00 -36.78 24.65
CA ARG A 240 -15.53 -37.04 26.01
C ARG A 240 -15.19 -38.53 26.09
N ARG A 241 -13.94 -38.85 26.39
CA ARG A 241 -13.54 -40.19 26.85
C ARG A 241 -14.13 -40.42 28.22
N ASP A 242 -15.10 -41.33 28.30
CA ASP A 242 -15.57 -41.93 29.54
C ASP A 242 -14.39 -42.59 30.24
N ARG A 243 -14.05 -42.09 31.40
CA ARG A 243 -13.22 -42.81 32.38
C ARG A 243 -14.13 -43.81 33.02
N ASN A 244 -13.97 -45.06 32.62
CA ASN A 244 -14.56 -46.21 33.30
C ASN A 244 -13.75 -46.48 34.56
N ASP A 245 -14.42 -46.32 35.69
CA ASP A 245 -13.98 -46.82 36.98
C ASP A 245 -13.92 -48.33 36.93
N GLY A 246 -12.80 -48.86 37.36
CA GLY A 246 -12.62 -50.29 37.53
C GLY A 246 -11.58 -50.54 38.60
N GLY A 247 -12.11 -50.81 39.76
CA GLY A 247 -11.50 -51.03 41.02
C GLY A 247 -10.60 -52.25 41.13
N GLY A 248 -9.93 -52.30 42.20
CA GLY A 248 -9.40 -53.57 42.76
C GLY A 248 -7.92 -53.58 43.06
N GLY A 249 -7.53 -53.39 44.28
CA GLY A 249 -6.98 -54.53 45.00
C GLY A 249 -5.52 -54.37 45.46
N ARG A 250 -5.37 -54.08 46.70
CA ARG A 250 -4.51 -54.80 47.75
C ARG A 250 -2.99 -54.97 47.44
N GLY A 251 -2.29 -54.61 48.55
CA GLY A 251 -1.07 -55.25 49.02
C GLY A 251 0.13 -54.35 49.02
N GLY A 252 0.70 -53.85 50.09
CA GLY A 252 1.20 -54.56 51.21
C GLY A 252 2.72 -54.48 51.27
N GLY A 253 3.26 -53.93 52.36
CA GLY A 253 4.65 -54.14 52.77
C GLY A 253 5.62 -53.08 52.37
N GLY A 254 6.22 -52.23 53.17
CA GLY A 254 7.02 -52.63 54.35
C GLY A 254 8.45 -52.11 54.16
N GLY A 255 8.94 -51.40 55.16
CA GLY A 255 10.35 -51.28 55.50
C GLY A 255 11.16 -50.23 54.71
N GLY A 256 11.72 -49.20 55.25
CA GLY A 256 12.55 -49.14 56.41
C GLY A 256 13.85 -48.47 56.12
N ARG A 257 14.16 -47.47 56.86
CA ARG A 257 15.53 -47.01 57.19
C ARG A 257 16.47 -46.56 56.06
N ASN A 258 16.95 -45.41 56.07
CA ASN A 258 17.88 -44.61 56.86
C ASN A 258 17.81 -43.18 56.46
#